data_75c4c409a3d8c5a156b22fff6ef92151
#
_entry.id   75c4c409a3d8c5a156b22fff6ef92151
#
_cell.length_a   1.000
_cell.length_b   1.000
_cell.length_c   1.000
_cell.angle_alpha   90.00
_cell.angle_beta   90.00
_cell.angle_gamma   90.00
#
_symmetry.space_group_name_H-M   'P 1'
#
loop_
_entity.id
_entity.type
_entity.pdbx_description
1 polymer ?
#
loop_
_entity_poly.entity_id
_entity_poly.type
_entity_poly.pdbx_seq_one_letter_code
_entity_poly.pdbx_strand_id
1 'polypeptide(L)'
;NGKTTTTTLLGSMIGHSSIPFAVAGNLGISLSREAELVAEDGVIAAEVSSFQLEFIKDFCPRAAVILNITPDHIERHHTMERYVAAKARIFENMGKDNCLLLNAEDEYTPILMKKAKNTTVCLFSISRDVEEGACLNGADLVIKRRGKVLKVAGIDELQLTGNQNYQNVLAAAFLAYEGGIPLEAIHDGIIEFKGLPHRIEFVRELDGVSYYNDSKATNTDAAIKGMETFDRPIILIAGGYDKHTKLDKFMKTVKARVKCLILLGNAAARFKDEAEKAGIKTIVLADDMRGAVEKGKSIACSGDVVLLSPACSSFDMYANYEARGFDFKKIVNRLK
;
A
#
# COMPACT_ATOMS: atom_id res chain seq x y z
N ASN A 1 0.53 4.89 5.85
CA ASN A 1 0.23 3.73 5.01
C ASN A 1 -0.33 4.18 3.66
N GLY A 2 -0.31 3.31 2.61
CA GLY A 2 -0.92 3.60 1.31
C GLY A 2 -0.09 4.41 0.32
N LYS A 3 1.01 5.06 0.71
CA LYS A 3 1.81 5.94 -0.15
C LYS A 3 2.16 5.32 -1.51
N THR A 4 2.82 4.16 -1.50
CA THR A 4 3.27 3.48 -2.73
C THR A 4 2.10 3.15 -3.65
N THR A 5 0.99 2.63 -3.10
CA THR A 5 -0.22 2.33 -3.87
C THR A 5 -0.79 3.60 -4.51
N THR A 6 -0.95 4.66 -3.72
CA THR A 6 -1.47 5.94 -4.22
C THR A 6 -0.58 6.55 -5.29
N THR A 7 0.74 6.55 -5.09
CA THR A 7 1.69 7.13 -6.05
C THR A 7 1.76 6.33 -7.34
N THR A 8 1.73 4.99 -7.26
CA THR A 8 1.74 4.14 -8.46
C THR A 8 0.41 4.23 -9.21
N LEU A 9 -0.71 4.31 -8.49
CA LEU A 9 -2.02 4.52 -9.10
C LEU A 9 -2.11 5.89 -9.77
N LEU A 10 -1.57 6.95 -9.14
CA LEU A 10 -1.43 8.27 -9.76
C LEU A 10 -0.61 8.17 -11.06
N GLY A 11 0.51 7.45 -11.03
CA GLY A 11 1.33 7.17 -12.22
C GLY A 11 0.55 6.42 -13.31
N SER A 12 -0.31 5.46 -12.95
CA SER A 12 -1.21 4.79 -13.89
C SER A 12 -2.16 5.77 -14.57
N MET A 13 -2.82 6.64 -13.80
CA MET A 13 -3.73 7.67 -14.34
C MET A 13 -3.01 8.62 -15.30
N ILE A 14 -1.81 9.09 -14.93
CA ILE A 14 -1.05 9.99 -15.79
C ILE A 14 -0.61 9.28 -17.07
N GLY A 15 -0.22 8.01 -16.97
CA GLY A 15 0.22 7.18 -18.11
C GLY A 15 -0.87 6.93 -19.16
N HIS A 16 -2.15 7.09 -18.84
CA HIS A 16 -3.27 7.07 -19.80
C HIS A 16 -3.52 8.43 -20.47
N SER A 17 -2.76 9.46 -20.10
CA SER A 17 -2.78 10.77 -20.75
C SER A 17 -1.60 10.92 -21.72
N SER A 18 -1.61 11.98 -22.51
CA SER A 18 -0.48 12.38 -23.38
C SER A 18 0.57 13.22 -22.67
N ILE A 19 0.42 13.47 -21.37
CA ILE A 19 1.31 14.34 -20.60
C ILE A 19 2.62 13.60 -20.27
N PRO A 20 3.80 14.19 -20.57
CA PRO A 20 5.08 13.59 -20.13
C PRO A 20 5.12 13.42 -18.63
N PHE A 21 5.58 12.26 -18.13
CA PHE A 21 5.56 12.01 -16.69
C PHE A 21 6.67 11.10 -16.20
N ALA A 22 6.88 11.14 -14.88
CA ALA A 22 7.65 10.15 -14.15
C ALA A 22 6.98 9.79 -12.82
N VAL A 23 7.34 8.61 -12.30
CA VAL A 23 6.98 8.16 -10.95
C VAL A 23 8.27 7.98 -10.17
N ALA A 24 8.47 8.76 -9.11
CA ALA A 24 9.77 8.87 -8.45
C ALA A 24 9.69 9.06 -6.93
N GLY A 25 10.84 9.20 -6.30
CA GLY A 25 10.99 9.48 -4.88
C GLY A 25 11.28 8.22 -4.05
N ASN A 26 10.58 8.02 -2.96
CA ASN A 26 10.79 6.88 -2.05
C ASN A 26 10.44 5.50 -2.67
N LEU A 27 10.10 5.47 -3.95
CA LEU A 27 9.83 4.26 -4.77
C LEU A 27 11.07 3.66 -5.43
N GLY A 28 12.27 4.15 -5.13
CA GLY A 28 13.53 3.63 -5.66
C GLY A 28 14.14 4.41 -6.84
N ILE A 29 13.38 5.31 -7.49
CA ILE A 29 13.90 6.23 -8.52
C ILE A 29 14.07 7.63 -7.92
N SER A 30 15.24 8.24 -8.09
CA SER A 30 15.54 9.54 -7.51
C SER A 30 14.65 10.63 -8.08
N LEU A 31 13.96 11.39 -7.20
CA LEU A 31 13.15 12.53 -7.59
C LEU A 31 13.98 13.60 -8.31
N SER A 32 15.17 13.90 -7.82
CA SER A 32 16.08 14.88 -8.43
C SER A 32 16.47 14.51 -9.85
N ARG A 33 16.75 13.21 -10.09
CA ARG A 33 17.06 12.70 -11.42
C ARG A 33 15.88 12.89 -12.39
N GLU A 34 14.69 12.47 -11.97
CA GLU A 34 13.51 12.57 -12.84
C GLU A 34 13.10 14.03 -13.09
N ALA A 35 13.35 14.92 -12.13
CA ALA A 35 13.11 16.36 -12.32
C ALA A 35 13.99 17.01 -13.40
N GLU A 36 15.16 16.40 -13.69
CA GLU A 36 16.02 16.85 -14.79
C GLU A 36 15.63 16.24 -16.15
N LEU A 37 14.93 15.11 -16.15
CA LEU A 37 14.62 14.33 -17.35
C LEU A 37 13.20 14.57 -17.89
N VAL A 38 12.24 14.86 -17.02
CA VAL A 38 10.85 15.11 -17.42
C VAL A 38 10.77 16.48 -18.08
N ALA A 39 10.03 16.57 -19.18
CA ALA A 39 9.80 17.83 -19.89
C ALA A 39 9.18 18.91 -18.98
N GLU A 40 9.38 20.20 -19.29
CA GLU A 40 8.91 21.32 -18.46
C GLU A 40 7.38 21.34 -18.27
N ASP A 41 6.63 20.85 -19.24
CA ASP A 41 5.18 20.69 -19.20
C ASP A 41 4.72 19.35 -18.60
N GLY A 42 5.66 18.53 -18.16
CA GLY A 42 5.39 17.22 -17.60
C GLY A 42 5.02 17.24 -16.11
N VAL A 43 4.63 16.07 -15.61
CA VAL A 43 4.17 15.86 -14.24
C VAL A 43 4.97 14.73 -13.57
N ILE A 44 5.36 14.94 -12.31
CA ILE A 44 6.02 13.91 -11.51
C ILE A 44 5.10 13.47 -10.38
N ALA A 45 4.71 12.19 -10.38
CA ALA A 45 4.08 11.54 -9.25
C ALA A 45 5.16 11.13 -8.23
N ALA A 46 5.22 11.86 -7.10
CA ALA A 46 6.29 11.69 -6.13
C ALA A 46 5.82 11.01 -4.82
N GLU A 47 6.43 9.90 -4.44
CA GLU A 47 6.33 9.40 -3.07
C GLU A 47 7.40 10.02 -2.20
N VAL A 48 7.01 10.68 -1.10
CA VAL A 48 7.95 11.31 -0.17
C VAL A 48 7.80 10.73 1.23
N SER A 49 8.93 10.36 1.85
CA SER A 49 9.00 9.92 3.23
C SER A 49 9.18 11.08 4.21
N SER A 50 8.83 10.86 5.49
CA SER A 50 9.09 11.86 6.54
C SER A 50 10.59 12.19 6.67
N PHE A 51 11.48 11.24 6.37
CA PHE A 51 12.92 11.44 6.39
C PHE A 51 13.41 12.39 5.29
N GLN A 52 12.86 12.25 4.07
CA GLN A 52 13.17 13.16 2.98
C GLN A 52 12.65 14.58 3.26
N LEU A 53 11.48 14.70 3.87
CA LEU A 53 10.89 15.98 4.24
C LEU A 53 11.70 16.74 5.31
N GLU A 54 12.52 16.07 6.13
CA GLU A 54 13.42 16.74 7.09
C GLU A 54 14.46 17.65 6.40
N PHE A 55 14.76 17.41 5.13
CA PHE A 55 15.86 18.08 4.43
C PHE A 55 15.42 19.00 3.28
N ILE A 56 14.09 19.18 3.07
CA ILE A 56 13.61 20.09 2.03
C ILE A 56 13.89 21.55 2.40
N LYS A 57 14.07 22.39 1.35
CA LYS A 57 14.17 23.85 1.44
C LYS A 57 13.07 24.50 0.62
N ASP A 58 13.15 24.34 -0.69
CA ASP A 58 12.30 25.02 -1.67
C ASP A 58 11.26 24.06 -2.31
N PHE A 59 11.19 22.81 -1.83
CA PHE A 59 10.25 21.83 -2.35
C PHE A 59 8.81 22.32 -2.15
N CYS A 60 8.12 22.55 -3.27
CA CYS A 60 6.76 23.07 -3.31
C CYS A 60 5.93 22.26 -4.33
N PRO A 61 5.21 21.24 -3.93
CA PRO A 61 4.38 20.47 -4.85
C PRO A 61 3.12 21.27 -5.26
N ARG A 62 2.67 21.09 -6.51
CA ARG A 62 1.41 21.66 -7.00
C ARG A 62 0.21 21.15 -6.20
N ALA A 63 0.21 19.85 -5.92
CA ALA A 63 -0.76 19.21 -5.03
C ALA A 63 -0.05 18.18 -4.15
N ALA A 64 -0.48 18.05 -2.89
CA ALA A 64 0.07 17.10 -1.95
C ALA A 64 -1.05 16.37 -1.19
N VAL A 65 -0.77 15.15 -0.71
CA VAL A 65 -1.69 14.41 0.17
C VAL A 65 -0.96 13.86 1.38
N ILE A 66 -1.60 13.95 2.54
CA ILE A 66 -1.25 13.17 3.73
C ILE A 66 -2.37 12.16 3.93
N LEU A 67 -2.10 10.88 3.57
CA LEU A 67 -3.11 9.82 3.55
C LEU A 67 -3.60 9.44 4.94
N ASN A 68 -2.65 9.32 5.87
CA ASN A 68 -2.91 9.01 7.28
C ASN A 68 -1.65 9.20 8.12
N ILE A 69 -1.86 9.37 9.42
CA ILE A 69 -0.79 9.41 10.42
C ILE A 69 -1.06 8.34 11.47
N THR A 70 -0.28 7.28 11.44
CA THR A 70 -0.29 6.20 12.44
C THR A 70 1.10 6.07 13.05
N PRO A 71 1.25 5.63 14.30
CA PRO A 71 2.55 5.47 14.94
C PRO A 71 3.50 4.64 14.07
N ASP A 72 4.58 5.26 13.63
CA ASP A 72 5.62 4.64 12.81
C ASP A 72 6.93 5.44 12.98
N HIS A 73 8.08 4.79 12.85
CA HIS A 73 9.40 5.44 12.93
C HIS A 73 9.63 6.28 14.21
N ILE A 74 9.03 5.87 15.35
CA ILE A 74 9.15 6.62 16.61
C ILE A 74 10.58 6.57 17.18
N GLU A 75 11.35 5.51 16.89
CA GLU A 75 12.78 5.46 17.20
C GLU A 75 13.58 6.59 16.54
N ARG A 76 13.15 7.11 15.39
CA ARG A 76 13.78 8.25 14.70
C ARG A 76 13.21 9.60 15.11
N HIS A 77 11.89 9.71 15.11
CA HIS A 77 11.22 10.98 15.39
C HIS A 77 11.03 11.25 16.89
N HIS A 78 11.21 10.23 17.73
CA HIS A 78 11.10 10.22 19.20
C HIS A 78 9.69 10.44 19.73
N THR A 79 8.87 11.31 19.11
CA THR A 79 7.48 11.55 19.53
C THR A 79 6.54 11.66 18.31
N MET A 80 5.25 11.45 18.54
CA MET A 80 4.23 11.62 17.48
C MET A 80 4.16 13.06 17.01
N GLU A 81 4.33 14.04 17.88
CA GLU A 81 4.31 15.48 17.54
C GLU A 81 5.42 15.81 16.54
N ARG A 82 6.64 15.29 16.75
CA ARG A 82 7.76 15.46 15.81
C ARG A 82 7.53 14.74 14.50
N TYR A 83 6.93 13.55 14.55
CA TYR A 83 6.56 12.81 13.34
C TYR A 83 5.51 13.55 12.51
N VAL A 84 4.46 14.07 13.14
CA VAL A 84 3.44 14.93 12.51
C VAL A 84 4.08 16.20 11.94
N ALA A 85 4.98 16.84 12.69
CA ALA A 85 5.68 18.04 12.22
C ALA A 85 6.55 17.75 10.99
N ALA A 86 7.29 16.63 10.98
CA ALA A 86 8.09 16.23 9.82
C ALA A 86 7.23 16.00 8.58
N LYS A 87 6.06 15.31 8.72
CA LYS A 87 5.12 15.13 7.61
C LYS A 87 4.50 16.44 7.13
N ALA A 88 4.20 17.36 8.05
CA ALA A 88 3.60 18.65 7.73
C ALA A 88 4.52 19.53 6.87
N ARG A 89 5.83 19.28 6.85
CA ARG A 89 6.75 19.99 5.98
C ARG A 89 6.44 19.83 4.49
N ILE A 90 5.68 18.82 4.08
CA ILE A 90 5.28 18.63 2.68
C ILE A 90 4.54 19.85 2.10
N PHE A 91 3.89 20.63 2.95
CA PHE A 91 3.15 21.84 2.55
C PHE A 91 3.76 23.16 3.09
N GLU A 92 4.98 23.13 3.66
CA GLU A 92 5.57 24.34 4.28
C GLU A 92 5.79 25.49 3.30
N ASN A 93 6.06 25.18 2.01
CA ASN A 93 6.29 26.16 0.96
C ASN A 93 5.07 26.35 0.03
N MET A 94 3.97 25.64 0.28
CA MET A 94 2.76 25.72 -0.55
C MET A 94 2.00 27.01 -0.28
N GLY A 95 1.51 27.63 -1.36
CA GLY A 95 0.69 28.83 -1.34
C GLY A 95 -0.79 28.56 -1.68
N LYS A 96 -1.57 29.61 -1.90
CA LYS A 96 -3.02 29.52 -2.19
C LYS A 96 -3.34 28.82 -3.52
N ASP A 97 -2.41 28.84 -4.46
CA ASP A 97 -2.54 28.18 -5.77
C ASP A 97 -2.24 26.69 -5.70
N ASN A 98 -1.68 26.21 -4.58
CA ASN A 98 -1.40 24.80 -4.33
C ASN A 98 -2.53 24.16 -3.53
N CYS A 99 -2.69 22.84 -3.65
CA CYS A 99 -3.75 22.11 -2.97
C CYS A 99 -3.20 21.02 -2.05
N LEU A 100 -3.58 21.07 -0.78
CA LEU A 100 -3.30 20.04 0.22
C LEU A 100 -4.55 19.21 0.46
N LEU A 101 -4.48 17.90 0.17
CA LEU A 101 -5.54 16.95 0.43
C LEU A 101 -5.27 16.22 1.75
N LEU A 102 -6.25 16.19 2.66
CA LEU A 102 -6.15 15.52 3.96
C LEU A 102 -7.27 14.51 4.15
N ASN A 103 -6.98 13.45 4.88
CA ASN A 103 -7.97 12.43 5.24
C ASN A 103 -8.93 12.96 6.31
N ALA A 104 -10.21 13.04 5.97
CA ALA A 104 -11.24 13.54 6.89
C ALA A 104 -11.47 12.62 8.11
N GLU A 105 -11.09 11.33 8.04
CA GLU A 105 -11.19 10.36 9.13
C GLU A 105 -9.95 10.31 10.03
N ASP A 106 -8.84 10.99 9.66
CA ASP A 106 -7.59 10.93 10.44
C ASP A 106 -7.63 11.91 11.63
N GLU A 107 -7.27 11.43 12.80
CA GLU A 107 -7.29 12.21 14.07
C GLU A 107 -6.35 13.43 14.06
N TYR A 108 -5.30 13.42 13.23
CA TYR A 108 -4.34 14.51 13.09
C TYR A 108 -4.76 15.56 12.06
N THR A 109 -5.80 15.32 11.27
CA THR A 109 -6.29 16.28 10.25
C THR A 109 -6.61 17.66 10.84
N PRO A 110 -7.29 17.83 11.99
CA PRO A 110 -7.52 19.14 12.57
C PRO A 110 -6.23 19.90 12.93
N ILE A 111 -5.18 19.18 13.33
CA ILE A 111 -3.87 19.76 13.65
C ILE A 111 -3.17 20.22 12.37
N LEU A 112 -3.22 19.41 11.31
CA LEU A 112 -2.63 19.73 10.00
C LEU A 112 -3.33 20.93 9.35
N MET A 113 -4.66 20.99 9.40
CA MET A 113 -5.43 22.14 8.89
C MET A 113 -5.04 23.45 9.57
N LYS A 114 -4.84 23.43 10.90
CA LYS A 114 -4.38 24.63 11.64
C LYS A 114 -2.99 25.09 11.22
N LYS A 115 -2.14 24.18 10.73
CA LYS A 115 -0.78 24.49 10.24
C LYS A 115 -0.80 24.97 8.78
N ALA A 116 -1.72 24.52 7.95
CA ALA A 116 -1.81 24.82 6.52
C ALA A 116 -2.52 26.16 6.22
N LYS A 117 -2.12 27.24 6.90
CA LYS A 117 -2.80 28.55 6.84
C LYS A 117 -2.76 29.24 5.46
N ASN A 118 -1.73 28.96 4.69
CA ASN A 118 -1.47 29.62 3.40
C ASN A 118 -1.83 28.77 2.19
N THR A 119 -2.30 27.56 2.39
CA THR A 119 -2.55 26.55 1.36
C THR A 119 -4.05 26.26 1.25
N THR A 120 -4.55 26.04 0.05
CA THR A 120 -5.92 25.54 -0.14
C THR A 120 -6.01 24.10 0.38
N VAL A 121 -6.83 23.89 1.42
CA VAL A 121 -7.03 22.56 2.02
C VAL A 121 -8.33 21.96 1.50
N CYS A 122 -8.22 20.74 0.98
CA CYS A 122 -9.32 19.86 0.59
C CYS A 122 -9.32 18.60 1.43
N LEU A 123 -10.44 17.90 1.48
CA LEU A 123 -10.57 16.67 2.27
C LEU A 123 -10.92 15.49 1.37
N PHE A 124 -10.47 14.29 1.75
CA PHE A 124 -11.04 13.07 1.18
C PHE A 124 -11.65 12.19 2.27
N SER A 125 -12.70 11.45 1.90
CA SER A 125 -13.49 10.65 2.82
C SER A 125 -14.19 9.49 2.12
N ILE A 126 -14.32 8.35 2.81
CA ILE A 126 -15.16 7.23 2.38
C ILE A 126 -16.42 7.08 3.23
N SER A 127 -16.53 7.81 4.34
CA SER A 127 -17.62 7.68 5.31
C SER A 127 -18.55 8.88 5.38
N ARG A 128 -18.13 10.03 4.85
CA ARG A 128 -18.89 11.28 4.89
C ARG A 128 -18.68 12.12 3.63
N ASP A 129 -19.63 12.99 3.37
CA ASP A 129 -19.52 13.96 2.29
C ASP A 129 -18.50 15.06 2.60
N VAL A 130 -17.91 15.65 1.55
CA VAL A 130 -16.96 16.76 1.64
C VAL A 130 -17.41 17.89 0.70
N GLU A 131 -17.15 19.15 1.06
CA GLU A 131 -17.46 20.31 0.20
C GLU A 131 -16.48 20.42 -0.97
N GLU A 132 -15.18 20.33 -0.66
CA GLU A 132 -14.07 20.37 -1.62
C GLU A 132 -13.12 19.21 -1.36
N GLY A 133 -12.84 18.40 -2.39
CA GLY A 133 -11.94 17.26 -2.28
C GLY A 133 -12.43 16.04 -3.03
N ALA A 134 -12.42 14.86 -2.39
CA ALA A 134 -12.89 13.62 -3.01
C ALA A 134 -13.63 12.75 -1.99
N CYS A 135 -14.74 12.13 -2.39
CA CYS A 135 -15.47 11.24 -1.47
C CYS A 135 -16.16 10.09 -2.17
N LEU A 136 -16.54 9.11 -1.36
CA LEU A 136 -17.47 8.05 -1.76
C LEU A 136 -18.90 8.59 -1.63
N ASN A 137 -19.63 8.65 -2.73
CA ASN A 137 -21.03 9.06 -2.79
C ASN A 137 -21.89 7.88 -3.26
N GLY A 138 -22.52 7.17 -2.33
CA GLY A 138 -23.15 5.87 -2.62
C GLY A 138 -22.10 4.85 -3.07
N ALA A 139 -22.18 4.39 -4.32
CA ALA A 139 -21.22 3.49 -4.93
C ALA A 139 -20.20 4.24 -5.84
N ASP A 140 -20.31 5.56 -5.96
CA ASP A 140 -19.47 6.34 -6.86
C ASP A 140 -18.33 7.05 -6.12
N LEU A 141 -17.13 6.93 -6.66
CA LEU A 141 -15.98 7.73 -6.27
C LEU A 141 -16.04 9.06 -7.03
N VAL A 142 -16.12 10.16 -6.30
CA VAL A 142 -16.33 11.49 -6.88
C VAL A 142 -15.30 12.50 -6.41
N ILE A 143 -14.96 13.43 -7.29
CA ILE A 143 -14.21 14.66 -6.97
C ILE A 143 -15.20 15.82 -6.90
N LYS A 144 -15.11 16.61 -5.84
CA LYS A 144 -15.84 17.86 -5.67
C LYS A 144 -14.86 19.01 -5.69
N ARG A 145 -14.99 19.86 -6.70
CA ARG A 145 -14.04 20.97 -6.88
C ARG A 145 -14.66 22.15 -7.59
N ARG A 146 -14.56 23.33 -6.99
CA ARG A 146 -15.05 24.59 -7.54
C ARG A 146 -16.54 24.50 -7.97
N GLY A 147 -17.36 23.92 -7.08
CA GLY A 147 -18.80 23.75 -7.32
C GLY A 147 -19.19 22.66 -8.33
N LYS A 148 -18.22 21.88 -8.84
CA LYS A 148 -18.48 20.74 -9.73
C LYS A 148 -18.38 19.43 -8.94
N VAL A 149 -19.22 18.47 -9.31
CA VAL A 149 -19.15 17.08 -8.84
C VAL A 149 -18.83 16.20 -10.04
N LEU A 150 -17.71 15.48 -9.97
CA LEU A 150 -17.15 14.73 -11.09
C LEU A 150 -16.99 13.27 -10.64
N LYS A 151 -17.74 12.36 -11.25
CA LYS A 151 -17.55 10.92 -11.04
C LYS A 151 -16.25 10.50 -11.71
N VAL A 152 -15.42 9.73 -10.99
CA VAL A 152 -14.16 9.18 -11.50
C VAL A 152 -14.22 7.66 -11.71
N ALA A 153 -14.99 6.92 -10.91
CA ALA A 153 -15.28 5.49 -11.12
C ALA A 153 -16.42 5.04 -10.19
N GLY A 154 -17.06 3.90 -10.47
CA GLY A 154 -17.84 3.14 -9.50
C GLY A 154 -16.96 2.17 -8.72
N ILE A 155 -17.33 1.82 -7.48
CA ILE A 155 -16.57 0.82 -6.68
C ILE A 155 -16.61 -0.58 -7.30
N ASP A 156 -17.63 -0.89 -8.08
CA ASP A 156 -17.82 -2.13 -8.81
C ASP A 156 -16.90 -2.26 -10.04
N GLU A 157 -16.40 -1.13 -10.55
CA GLU A 157 -15.43 -1.09 -11.67
C GLU A 157 -13.99 -1.35 -11.19
N LEU A 158 -13.71 -1.25 -9.87
CA LEU A 158 -12.36 -1.36 -9.33
C LEU A 158 -11.91 -2.81 -9.21
N GLN A 159 -10.68 -3.07 -9.62
CA GLN A 159 -10.03 -4.35 -9.36
C GLN A 159 -9.49 -4.47 -7.92
N LEU A 160 -9.28 -3.34 -7.25
CA LEU A 160 -8.90 -3.25 -5.85
C LEU A 160 -10.11 -2.93 -4.98
N THR A 161 -10.46 -3.83 -4.08
CA THR A 161 -11.58 -3.66 -3.15
C THR A 161 -11.11 -3.29 -1.74
N GLY A 162 -12.03 -2.76 -0.95
CA GLY A 162 -11.84 -2.45 0.47
C GLY A 162 -11.54 -0.98 0.74
N ASN A 163 -11.94 -0.54 1.93
CA ASN A 163 -11.95 0.86 2.35
C ASN A 163 -10.61 1.57 2.18
N GLN A 164 -9.50 0.90 2.51
CA GLN A 164 -8.17 1.47 2.35
C GLN A 164 -7.82 1.73 0.87
N ASN A 165 -8.27 0.86 -0.03
CA ASN A 165 -8.03 1.05 -1.46
C ASN A 165 -8.92 2.16 -2.03
N TYR A 166 -10.17 2.27 -1.58
CA TYR A 166 -11.04 3.39 -1.96
C TYR A 166 -10.45 4.74 -1.53
N GLN A 167 -9.87 4.82 -0.33
CA GLN A 167 -9.13 6.01 0.12
C GLN A 167 -7.93 6.32 -0.78
N ASN A 168 -7.15 5.30 -1.16
CA ASN A 168 -6.01 5.47 -2.06
C ASN A 168 -6.45 5.96 -3.44
N VAL A 169 -7.55 5.43 -3.98
CA VAL A 169 -8.13 5.84 -5.28
C VAL A 169 -8.60 7.28 -5.23
N LEU A 170 -9.39 7.67 -4.22
CA LEU A 170 -9.85 9.04 -4.03
C LEU A 170 -8.69 10.03 -3.96
N ALA A 171 -7.66 9.69 -3.19
CA ALA A 171 -6.47 10.52 -3.04
C ALA A 171 -5.70 10.67 -4.37
N ALA A 172 -5.45 9.56 -5.08
CA ALA A 172 -4.73 9.58 -6.35
C ALA A 172 -5.52 10.32 -7.44
N ALA A 173 -6.85 10.07 -7.55
CA ALA A 173 -7.71 10.72 -8.52
C ALA A 173 -7.77 12.24 -8.31
N PHE A 174 -7.88 12.70 -7.05
CA PHE A 174 -7.86 14.11 -6.74
C PHE A 174 -6.53 14.77 -7.11
N LEU A 175 -5.39 14.13 -6.78
CA LEU A 175 -4.08 14.64 -7.17
C LEU A 175 -3.90 14.68 -8.70
N ALA A 176 -4.36 13.66 -9.42
CA ALA A 176 -4.35 13.63 -10.87
C ALA A 176 -5.16 14.80 -11.45
N TYR A 177 -6.37 15.04 -10.93
CA TYR A 177 -7.23 16.13 -11.35
C TYR A 177 -6.58 17.51 -11.12
N GLU A 178 -6.01 17.77 -9.94
CA GLU A 178 -5.26 19.00 -9.63
C GLU A 178 -3.96 19.09 -10.47
N GLY A 179 -3.40 17.96 -10.88
CA GLY A 179 -2.30 17.86 -11.84
C GLY A 179 -2.67 18.22 -13.27
N GLY A 180 -3.97 18.33 -13.58
CA GLY A 180 -4.48 18.65 -14.92
C GLY A 180 -4.69 17.43 -15.81
N ILE A 181 -4.70 16.20 -15.23
CA ILE A 181 -4.95 14.97 -15.98
C ILE A 181 -6.43 14.90 -16.39
N PRO A 182 -6.74 14.55 -17.65
CA PRO A 182 -8.11 14.41 -18.13
C PRO A 182 -8.90 13.35 -17.34
N LEU A 183 -10.20 13.58 -17.11
CA LEU A 183 -11.04 12.65 -16.34
C LEU A 183 -11.11 11.25 -16.95
N GLU A 184 -11.08 11.14 -18.28
CA GLU A 184 -11.04 9.87 -18.99
C GLU A 184 -9.76 9.08 -18.64
N ALA A 185 -8.60 9.74 -18.67
CA ALA A 185 -7.34 9.12 -18.29
C ALA A 185 -7.29 8.75 -16.79
N ILE A 186 -7.93 9.53 -15.92
CA ILE A 186 -8.10 9.21 -14.50
C ILE A 186 -8.93 7.93 -14.35
N HIS A 187 -10.09 7.86 -15.01
CA HIS A 187 -10.98 6.70 -15.01
C HIS A 187 -10.24 5.44 -15.51
N ASP A 188 -9.62 5.50 -16.69
CA ASP A 188 -8.94 4.37 -17.30
C ASP A 188 -7.78 3.87 -16.42
N GLY A 189 -7.00 4.80 -15.86
CA GLY A 189 -5.94 4.48 -14.91
C GLY A 189 -6.43 3.83 -13.62
N ILE A 190 -7.67 4.12 -13.19
CA ILE A 190 -8.30 3.47 -12.03
C ILE A 190 -8.73 2.05 -12.37
N ILE A 191 -9.49 1.85 -13.44
CA ILE A 191 -10.10 0.53 -13.75
C ILE A 191 -9.08 -0.50 -14.21
N GLU A 192 -8.00 -0.08 -14.85
CA GLU A 192 -6.92 -0.97 -15.28
C GLU A 192 -5.90 -1.29 -14.18
N PHE A 193 -5.92 -0.56 -13.06
CA PHE A 193 -4.96 -0.74 -11.97
C PHE A 193 -5.22 -2.01 -11.17
N LYS A 194 -4.36 -3.01 -11.34
CA LYS A 194 -4.44 -4.32 -10.66
C LYS A 194 -3.78 -4.37 -9.28
N GLY A 195 -3.32 -3.23 -8.78
CA GLY A 195 -2.54 -3.16 -7.52
C GLY A 195 -1.04 -3.23 -7.75
N LEU A 196 -0.31 -3.23 -6.63
CA LEU A 196 1.15 -3.32 -6.69
C LEU A 196 1.57 -4.79 -6.80
N PRO A 197 2.47 -5.13 -7.73
CA PRO A 197 3.09 -6.45 -7.73
C PRO A 197 3.67 -6.78 -6.35
N HIS A 198 3.49 -8.01 -5.93
CA HIS A 198 4.01 -8.55 -4.65
C HIS A 198 3.45 -7.93 -3.37
N ARG A 199 2.33 -7.17 -3.44
CA ARG A 199 1.66 -6.58 -2.26
C ARG A 199 0.18 -6.92 -2.26
N ILE A 200 -0.20 -7.95 -1.50
CA ILE A 200 -1.56 -8.52 -1.49
C ILE A 200 -2.06 -8.75 -2.93
N GLU A 201 -1.15 -9.08 -3.83
CA GLU A 201 -1.42 -9.27 -5.25
C GLU A 201 -2.23 -10.56 -5.43
N PHE A 202 -3.45 -10.45 -5.95
CA PHE A 202 -4.23 -11.62 -6.35
C PHE A 202 -3.53 -12.32 -7.51
N VAL A 203 -3.30 -13.63 -7.38
CA VAL A 203 -2.63 -14.43 -8.41
C VAL A 203 -3.65 -15.22 -9.23
N ARG A 204 -4.46 -16.02 -8.57
CA ARG A 204 -5.59 -16.76 -9.17
C ARG A 204 -6.49 -17.36 -8.10
N GLU A 205 -7.64 -17.85 -8.55
CA GLU A 205 -8.47 -18.77 -7.79
C GLU A 205 -8.40 -20.15 -8.42
N LEU A 206 -8.32 -21.18 -7.60
CA LEU A 206 -8.34 -22.58 -8.01
C LEU A 206 -9.17 -23.39 -7.01
N ASP A 207 -10.20 -24.10 -7.48
CA ASP A 207 -11.10 -24.93 -6.66
C ASP A 207 -11.75 -24.13 -5.48
N GLY A 208 -12.05 -22.85 -5.69
CA GLY A 208 -12.59 -21.95 -4.69
C GLY A 208 -11.57 -21.45 -3.65
N VAL A 209 -10.29 -21.75 -3.82
CA VAL A 209 -9.18 -21.25 -3.01
C VAL A 209 -8.50 -20.08 -3.72
N SER A 210 -8.40 -18.94 -3.02
CA SER A 210 -7.77 -17.74 -3.58
C SER A 210 -6.31 -17.64 -3.17
N TYR A 211 -5.40 -17.41 -4.12
CA TYR A 211 -3.95 -17.30 -3.90
C TYR A 211 -3.50 -15.85 -3.98
N TYR A 212 -2.78 -15.38 -2.94
CA TYR A 212 -2.29 -14.00 -2.87
C TYR A 212 -0.79 -13.94 -2.62
N ASN A 213 -0.12 -13.04 -3.34
CA ASN A 213 1.30 -12.77 -3.25
C ASN A 213 1.55 -11.46 -2.50
N ASP A 214 2.05 -11.55 -1.29
CA ASP A 214 2.49 -10.42 -0.46
C ASP A 214 4.00 -10.55 -0.13
N SER A 215 4.79 -10.97 -1.12
CA SER A 215 6.24 -11.17 -0.95
C SER A 215 6.97 -9.91 -0.47
N LYS A 216 6.40 -8.72 -0.69
CA LYS A 216 6.91 -7.44 -0.20
C LYS A 216 6.79 -7.26 1.32
N ALA A 217 6.03 -8.10 2.01
CA ALA A 217 5.97 -8.13 3.47
C ALA A 217 7.26 -8.75 4.07
N THR A 218 8.35 -7.98 4.04
CA THR A 218 9.68 -8.40 4.50
C THR A 218 9.93 -8.18 5.99
N ASN A 219 8.91 -7.83 6.74
CA ASN A 219 8.91 -7.67 8.20
C ASN A 219 7.57 -8.10 8.81
N THR A 220 7.57 -8.28 10.13
CA THR A 220 6.40 -8.78 10.88
C THR A 220 5.20 -7.84 10.81
N ASP A 221 5.40 -6.53 10.87
CA ASP A 221 4.31 -5.55 10.85
C ASP A 221 3.59 -5.52 9.49
N ALA A 222 4.34 -5.65 8.40
CA ALA A 222 3.76 -5.76 7.06
C ALA A 222 2.93 -7.03 6.92
N ALA A 223 3.46 -8.18 7.38
CA ALA A 223 2.74 -9.45 7.32
C ALA A 223 1.49 -9.48 8.20
N ILE A 224 1.51 -8.84 9.37
CA ILE A 224 0.32 -8.66 10.21
C ILE A 224 -0.78 -7.92 9.42
N LYS A 225 -0.44 -6.79 8.79
CA LYS A 225 -1.38 -6.04 7.95
C LYS A 225 -1.88 -6.85 6.76
N GLY A 226 -1.00 -7.66 6.16
CA GLY A 226 -1.39 -8.60 5.11
C GLY A 226 -2.45 -9.60 5.55
N MET A 227 -2.28 -10.22 6.71
CA MET A 227 -3.26 -11.13 7.28
C MET A 227 -4.59 -10.43 7.67
N GLU A 228 -4.52 -9.18 8.13
CA GLU A 228 -5.69 -8.39 8.53
C GLU A 228 -6.58 -7.97 7.35
N THR A 229 -6.09 -8.10 6.12
CA THR A 229 -6.86 -7.79 4.90
C THR A 229 -7.99 -8.81 4.65
N PHE A 230 -7.89 -10.01 5.21
CA PHE A 230 -8.81 -11.10 4.90
C PHE A 230 -9.70 -11.45 6.09
N ASP A 231 -11.01 -11.59 5.86
CA ASP A 231 -11.99 -12.11 6.82
C ASP A 231 -12.25 -13.61 6.63
N ARG A 232 -11.46 -14.27 5.77
CA ARG A 232 -11.50 -15.70 5.44
C ARG A 232 -10.36 -16.44 6.12
N PRO A 233 -10.45 -17.78 6.37
CA PRO A 233 -9.36 -18.56 6.90
C PRO A 233 -8.10 -18.50 6.01
N ILE A 234 -6.94 -18.29 6.62
CA ILE A 234 -5.68 -18.11 5.92
C ILE A 234 -4.78 -19.34 6.10
N ILE A 235 -4.23 -19.83 5.00
CA ILE A 235 -3.04 -20.69 5.01
C ILE A 235 -1.86 -19.77 4.70
N LEU A 236 -1.04 -19.51 5.71
CA LEU A 236 0.05 -18.54 5.63
C LEU A 236 1.36 -19.23 5.27
N ILE A 237 2.00 -18.78 4.20
CA ILE A 237 3.39 -19.14 3.85
C ILE A 237 4.30 -18.03 4.38
N ALA A 238 5.15 -18.35 5.37
CA ALA A 238 6.02 -17.38 6.04
C ALA A 238 7.44 -17.93 6.20
N GLY A 239 8.40 -17.03 6.51
CA GLY A 239 9.81 -17.35 6.68
C GLY A 239 10.70 -16.76 5.59
N GLY A 240 11.98 -17.09 5.62
CA GLY A 240 13.02 -16.49 4.81
C GLY A 240 14.24 -16.14 5.67
N TYR A 241 15.00 -15.11 5.29
CA TYR A 241 16.17 -14.64 6.03
C TYR A 241 15.80 -14.07 7.40
N ASP A 242 16.33 -14.67 8.46
CA ASP A 242 16.03 -14.29 9.83
C ASP A 242 16.75 -13.02 10.27
N LYS A 243 16.00 -11.99 10.61
CA LYS A 243 16.50 -10.71 11.17
C LYS A 243 16.45 -10.68 12.70
N HIS A 244 16.11 -11.80 13.36
CA HIS A 244 15.92 -11.88 14.80
C HIS A 244 14.97 -10.86 15.41
N THR A 245 13.95 -10.44 14.65
CA THR A 245 12.90 -9.52 15.12
C THR A 245 12.00 -10.17 16.16
N LYS A 246 11.37 -9.38 17.03
CA LYS A 246 10.38 -9.86 17.99
C LYS A 246 9.15 -10.43 17.27
N LEU A 247 8.67 -11.58 17.72
CA LEU A 247 7.57 -12.31 17.07
C LEU A 247 6.25 -12.30 17.86
N ASP A 248 6.20 -11.73 19.06
CA ASP A 248 5.04 -11.80 19.94
C ASP A 248 3.73 -11.33 19.26
N LYS A 249 3.76 -10.14 18.67
CA LYS A 249 2.60 -9.59 17.96
C LYS A 249 2.23 -10.40 16.72
N PHE A 250 3.25 -10.83 15.97
CA PHE A 250 3.06 -11.63 14.77
C PHE A 250 2.40 -12.97 15.11
N MET A 251 2.92 -13.70 16.09
CA MET A 251 2.37 -14.99 16.51
C MET A 251 0.97 -14.87 17.12
N LYS A 252 0.67 -13.75 17.81
CA LYS A 252 -0.69 -13.46 18.28
C LYS A 252 -1.67 -13.34 17.12
N THR A 253 -1.30 -12.63 16.04
CA THR A 253 -2.13 -12.48 14.84
C THR A 253 -2.26 -13.80 14.09
N VAL A 254 -1.16 -14.56 13.92
CA VAL A 254 -1.18 -15.89 13.30
C VAL A 254 -2.16 -16.80 14.04
N LYS A 255 -2.08 -16.87 15.39
CA LYS A 255 -3.00 -17.68 16.19
C LYS A 255 -4.48 -17.31 16.00
N ALA A 256 -4.78 -16.03 15.78
CA ALA A 256 -6.14 -15.54 15.65
C ALA A 256 -6.74 -15.75 14.25
N ARG A 257 -5.93 -15.76 13.18
CA ARG A 257 -6.40 -15.67 11.79
C ARG A 257 -5.95 -16.82 10.88
N VAL A 258 -4.90 -17.53 11.26
CA VAL A 258 -4.26 -18.52 10.39
C VAL A 258 -4.70 -19.93 10.74
N LYS A 259 -5.28 -20.62 9.77
CA LYS A 259 -5.69 -22.03 9.84
C LYS A 259 -4.48 -22.97 9.84
N CYS A 260 -3.45 -22.62 9.02
CA CYS A 260 -2.21 -23.37 8.92
C CYS A 260 -1.05 -22.42 8.64
N LEU A 261 0.05 -22.59 9.39
CA LEU A 261 1.30 -21.86 9.20
C LEU A 261 2.30 -22.76 8.48
N ILE A 262 2.68 -22.39 7.25
CA ILE A 262 3.71 -23.08 6.47
C ILE A 262 4.98 -22.26 6.52
N LEU A 263 6.08 -22.89 6.97
CA LEU A 263 7.35 -22.21 7.21
C LEU A 263 8.44 -22.74 6.29
N LEU A 264 9.25 -21.82 5.75
CA LEU A 264 10.40 -22.14 4.90
C LEU A 264 11.57 -21.18 5.15
N GLY A 265 12.76 -21.55 4.66
CA GLY A 265 13.98 -20.74 4.76
C GLY A 265 14.61 -20.71 6.14
N ASN A 266 15.62 -19.86 6.33
CA ASN A 266 16.47 -19.85 7.53
C ASN A 266 15.71 -19.54 8.83
N ALA A 267 14.63 -18.76 8.76
CA ALA A 267 13.82 -18.42 9.93
C ALA A 267 12.87 -19.54 10.38
N ALA A 268 12.69 -20.62 9.59
CA ALA A 268 11.65 -21.62 9.80
C ALA A 268 11.70 -22.27 11.19
N ALA A 269 12.90 -22.68 11.66
CA ALA A 269 13.06 -23.34 12.96
C ALA A 269 12.64 -22.39 14.10
N ARG A 270 13.14 -21.15 14.13
CA ARG A 270 12.80 -20.19 15.17
C ARG A 270 11.32 -19.79 15.14
N PHE A 271 10.75 -19.61 13.96
CA PHE A 271 9.32 -19.29 13.81
C PHE A 271 8.45 -20.44 14.31
N LYS A 272 8.86 -21.70 14.06
CA LYS A 272 8.18 -22.89 14.58
C LYS A 272 8.20 -22.91 16.10
N ASP A 273 9.37 -22.73 16.73
CA ASP A 273 9.50 -22.72 18.19
C ASP A 273 8.61 -21.64 18.83
N GLU A 274 8.59 -20.44 18.27
CA GLU A 274 7.76 -19.34 18.78
C GLU A 274 6.26 -19.58 18.52
N ALA A 275 5.90 -20.21 17.41
CA ALA A 275 4.54 -20.58 17.10
C ALA A 275 4.01 -21.66 18.06
N GLU A 276 4.83 -22.67 18.38
CA GLU A 276 4.51 -23.72 19.37
C GLU A 276 4.31 -23.12 20.77
N LYS A 277 5.21 -22.22 21.21
CA LYS A 277 5.07 -21.45 22.46
C LYS A 277 3.79 -20.62 22.50
N ALA A 278 3.38 -20.03 21.38
CA ALA A 278 2.14 -19.28 21.26
C ALA A 278 0.89 -20.19 21.21
N GLY A 279 1.06 -21.51 21.12
CA GLY A 279 -0.01 -22.51 21.07
C GLY A 279 -0.68 -22.60 19.70
N ILE A 280 0.05 -22.33 18.61
CA ILE A 280 -0.39 -22.58 17.23
C ILE A 280 -0.25 -24.09 16.97
N LYS A 281 -1.34 -24.74 16.54
CA LYS A 281 -1.41 -26.21 16.45
C LYS A 281 -1.01 -26.76 15.08
N THR A 282 -1.29 -26.02 14.01
CA THR A 282 -1.06 -26.51 12.64
C THR A 282 0.11 -25.77 12.02
N ILE A 283 1.28 -26.42 12.11
CA ILE A 283 2.56 -25.90 11.60
C ILE A 283 3.14 -26.93 10.64
N VAL A 284 3.53 -26.50 9.46
CA VAL A 284 4.10 -27.36 8.40
C VAL A 284 5.42 -26.74 7.95
N LEU A 285 6.46 -27.56 7.81
CA LEU A 285 7.74 -27.13 7.24
C LEU A 285 7.77 -27.45 5.74
N ALA A 286 8.38 -26.56 4.96
CA ALA A 286 8.63 -26.77 3.54
C ALA A 286 10.09 -26.47 3.21
N ASP A 287 10.66 -27.23 2.28
CA ASP A 287 12.06 -27.08 1.89
C ASP A 287 12.25 -25.93 0.88
N ASP A 288 11.23 -25.69 0.06
CA ASP A 288 11.22 -24.65 -0.97
C ASP A 288 9.81 -24.06 -1.20
N MET A 289 9.71 -23.08 -2.08
CA MET A 289 8.45 -22.41 -2.42
C MET A 289 7.45 -23.36 -3.07
N ARG A 290 7.93 -24.30 -3.90
CA ARG A 290 7.06 -25.31 -4.55
C ARG A 290 6.41 -26.20 -3.48
N GLY A 291 7.20 -26.77 -2.59
CA GLY A 291 6.68 -27.59 -1.50
C GLY A 291 5.73 -26.81 -0.60
N ALA A 292 6.00 -25.54 -0.33
CA ALA A 292 5.11 -24.67 0.45
C ALA A 292 3.75 -24.47 -0.23
N VAL A 293 3.73 -24.18 -1.53
CA VAL A 293 2.50 -23.98 -2.31
C VAL A 293 1.71 -25.30 -2.45
N GLU A 294 2.37 -26.41 -2.73
CA GLU A 294 1.73 -27.73 -2.85
C GLU A 294 1.10 -28.18 -1.54
N LYS A 295 1.80 -27.99 -0.40
CA LYS A 295 1.25 -28.23 0.94
C LYS A 295 0.08 -27.30 1.24
N GLY A 296 0.20 -26.01 0.87
CA GLY A 296 -0.89 -25.05 0.98
C GLY A 296 -2.13 -25.50 0.23
N LYS A 297 -1.98 -25.94 -1.03
CA LYS A 297 -3.07 -26.48 -1.84
C LYS A 297 -3.72 -27.72 -1.18
N SER A 298 -2.93 -28.66 -0.68
CA SER A 298 -3.44 -29.90 -0.08
C SER A 298 -4.25 -29.69 1.21
N ILE A 299 -4.00 -28.59 1.92
CA ILE A 299 -4.64 -28.24 3.21
C ILE A 299 -5.84 -27.32 3.00
N ALA A 300 -5.84 -26.53 1.93
CA ALA A 300 -6.87 -25.54 1.64
C ALA A 300 -8.19 -26.22 1.28
N CYS A 301 -9.28 -25.57 1.70
CA CYS A 301 -10.65 -25.88 1.30
C CYS A 301 -11.25 -24.70 0.54
N SER A 302 -12.30 -24.92 -0.23
CA SER A 302 -13.05 -23.82 -0.87
C SER A 302 -13.43 -22.73 0.14
N GLY A 303 -13.15 -21.48 -0.20
CA GLY A 303 -13.31 -20.32 0.68
C GLY A 303 -12.03 -19.89 1.40
N ASP A 304 -10.99 -20.73 1.45
CA ASP A 304 -9.71 -20.37 2.09
C ASP A 304 -8.85 -19.44 1.22
N VAL A 305 -7.90 -18.78 1.88
CA VAL A 305 -6.86 -17.96 1.25
C VAL A 305 -5.50 -18.61 1.47
N VAL A 306 -4.73 -18.86 0.42
CA VAL A 306 -3.31 -19.17 0.49
C VAL A 306 -2.53 -17.88 0.28
N LEU A 307 -1.87 -17.41 1.34
CA LEU A 307 -1.18 -16.12 1.40
C LEU A 307 0.33 -16.32 1.55
N LEU A 308 1.11 -15.88 0.56
CA LEU A 308 2.54 -15.65 0.75
C LEU A 308 2.74 -14.30 1.42
N SER A 309 2.99 -14.25 2.73
CA SER A 309 3.34 -13.02 3.47
C SER A 309 4.45 -13.33 4.46
N PRO A 310 5.72 -13.28 3.99
CA PRO A 310 6.84 -13.96 4.60
C PRO A 310 7.28 -13.46 5.97
N ALA A 311 6.99 -12.23 6.34
CA ALA A 311 7.50 -11.54 7.54
C ALA A 311 9.04 -11.44 7.59
N CYS A 312 9.74 -11.92 6.57
CA CYS A 312 11.20 -12.00 6.45
C CYS A 312 11.70 -11.47 5.12
N SER A 313 12.94 -11.01 5.06
CA SER A 313 13.65 -10.78 3.80
C SER A 313 13.81 -12.10 3.04
N SER A 314 14.19 -12.01 1.76
CA SER A 314 14.28 -13.17 0.85
C SER A 314 15.71 -13.65 0.60
N PHE A 315 16.73 -12.97 1.16
CA PHE A 315 18.13 -13.11 0.77
C PHE A 315 18.79 -14.45 1.11
N ASP A 316 18.09 -15.34 1.83
CA ASP A 316 18.53 -16.73 2.08
C ASP A 316 18.26 -17.67 0.90
N MET A 317 17.20 -17.40 0.12
CA MET A 317 16.76 -18.27 -0.97
C MET A 317 16.62 -17.53 -2.32
N TYR A 318 16.53 -16.21 -2.33
CA TYR A 318 16.28 -15.38 -3.51
C TYR A 318 17.11 -14.10 -3.49
N ALA A 319 17.43 -13.56 -4.67
CA ALA A 319 18.17 -12.31 -4.83
C ALA A 319 17.43 -11.08 -4.24
N ASN A 320 16.10 -11.09 -4.29
CA ASN A 320 15.23 -10.03 -3.78
C ASN A 320 13.81 -10.56 -3.55
N TYR A 321 12.91 -9.74 -2.98
CA TYR A 321 11.53 -10.13 -2.73
C TYR A 321 10.73 -10.28 -4.03
N GLU A 322 11.09 -9.59 -5.08
CA GLU A 322 10.49 -9.71 -6.41
C GLU A 322 10.70 -11.10 -6.97
N ALA A 323 11.94 -11.60 -6.96
CA ALA A 323 12.27 -12.95 -7.41
C ALA A 323 11.46 -14.01 -6.64
N ARG A 324 11.35 -13.87 -5.31
CA ARG A 324 10.51 -14.73 -4.47
C ARG A 324 9.04 -14.70 -4.86
N GLY A 325 8.50 -13.50 -5.08
CA GLY A 325 7.12 -13.32 -5.48
C GLY A 325 6.82 -13.83 -6.89
N PHE A 326 7.75 -13.65 -7.84
CA PHE A 326 7.61 -14.23 -9.17
C PHE A 326 7.63 -15.75 -9.17
N ASP A 327 8.50 -16.37 -8.36
CA ASP A 327 8.55 -17.82 -8.22
C ASP A 327 7.24 -18.36 -7.64
N PHE A 328 6.72 -17.75 -6.57
CA PHE A 328 5.39 -18.08 -6.03
C PHE A 328 4.30 -18.02 -7.12
N LYS A 329 4.20 -16.91 -7.85
CA LYS A 329 3.21 -16.74 -8.93
C LYS A 329 3.34 -17.80 -10.00
N LYS A 330 4.58 -18.10 -10.41
CA LYS A 330 4.86 -19.12 -11.43
C LYS A 330 4.41 -20.51 -11.00
N ILE A 331 4.63 -20.86 -9.71
CA ILE A 331 4.22 -22.16 -9.16
C ILE A 331 2.70 -22.21 -9.05
N VAL A 332 2.08 -21.19 -8.48
CA VAL A 332 0.61 -21.11 -8.31
C VAL A 332 -0.09 -21.23 -9.68
N ASN A 333 0.39 -20.52 -10.70
CA ASN A 333 -0.22 -20.58 -12.05
C ASN A 333 -0.09 -21.94 -12.75
N ARG A 334 0.81 -22.82 -12.26
CA ARG A 334 1.00 -24.19 -12.77
C ARG A 334 0.24 -25.26 -11.98
N LEU A 335 -0.40 -24.90 -10.88
CA LEU A 335 -1.24 -25.84 -10.13
C LEU A 335 -2.38 -26.35 -11.06
N LYS A 336 -2.69 -27.63 -10.92
CA LYS A 336 -3.77 -28.29 -11.67
C LYS A 336 -4.94 -28.59 -10.75
#